data_f791bb8341bf49dd60b3e9154e51484d
#
_entry.id   f791bb8341bf49dd60b3e9154e51484d
#
_cell.length_a   1.000
_cell.length_b   1.000
_cell.length_c   1.000
_cell.angle_alpha   90.00
_cell.angle_beta   90.00
_cell.angle_gamma   90.00
#
_symmetry.space_group_name_H-M   'P 1'
#
loop_
_entity.id
_entity.type
_entity.pdbx_description
1 polymer ?
#
loop_
_entity_poly.entity_id
_entity_poly.type
_entity_poly.pdbx_seq_one_letter_code
_entity_poly.pdbx_strand_id
1 'polypeptide(L)'
;MRLYNKKLIPKSEMLLYFCTSKTPIMEDMRFILTFIFLFASVSLIGQSHHRNFHPKTVKIMAVGDVMLGTNFPDSTYLSPDDGKELLLPVKKIISKGDVSFANLEGVFWTGEGEIKKCQDSTKCYAFKMPDHYVDYFVDAGFNLLSIANNHIRDFGATGTANTVRLLDSSGIHYAGLVEYPYVTFEKDGIRYGFAAFAHNKGTVKMNDYANARKIISHLDSISDIVIVSFHGGAEGVAMRHITRETEIFLEEDRGNPYEFARMAIDAGADLVLGHGPHVPRAVDLYKGRFIAYSLGNFATYKRFNLSGMNGIAPILELNLSESGEFISGKIHSIRQIGEGGPVPDKYHRALKEIKKLTEEDLPECTLKIGADGTITRGEEEKK
;
A
#
# COMPACT_ATOMS: atom_id res chain seq x y z
N MET A 1 57.07 13.86 -3.10
CA MET A 1 57.95 15.05 -3.14
C MET A 1 57.13 16.30 -2.92
N ARG A 2 57.45 17.05 -1.87
CA ARG A 2 56.93 18.34 -1.33
C ARG A 2 55.50 18.27 -0.73
N LEU A 3 55.30 18.14 0.52
CA LEU A 3 55.54 18.87 1.83
C LEU A 3 55.46 20.41 1.71
N TYR A 4 54.55 20.95 2.52
CA TYR A 4 54.65 22.18 3.35
C TYR A 4 53.25 22.65 3.72
N ASN A 5 52.88 23.09 4.88
CA ASN A 5 53.41 23.16 6.25
C ASN A 5 52.35 23.89 7.07
N LYS A 6 52.23 23.52 8.28
CA LYS A 6 51.45 24.15 9.39
C LYS A 6 51.80 25.62 9.59
N LYS A 7 50.85 26.41 10.08
CA LYS A 7 51.16 27.44 11.08
C LYS A 7 50.01 27.59 12.08
N LEU A 8 50.42 27.52 13.35
CA LEU A 8 49.71 27.68 14.62
C LEU A 8 49.93 29.08 15.20
N ILE A 9 48.96 29.55 16.01
CA ILE A 9 49.08 30.34 17.29
C ILE A 9 49.25 31.86 17.16
N PRO A 10 48.93 32.74 18.19
CA PRO A 10 48.52 32.47 19.58
C PRO A 10 47.38 33.33 20.19
N LYS A 11 47.05 32.97 21.42
CA LYS A 11 46.33 33.70 22.49
C LYS A 11 47.12 34.89 23.04
N SER A 12 46.41 35.90 23.56
CA SER A 12 46.71 36.68 24.79
C SER A 12 45.61 37.70 25.01
N GLU A 13 44.91 37.58 26.11
CA GLU A 13 45.05 38.26 27.42
C GLU A 13 44.53 39.69 27.45
N MET A 14 43.45 39.89 28.18
CA MET A 14 43.34 40.46 29.53
C MET A 14 43.30 42.03 29.59
N LEU A 15 42.29 42.65 30.14
CA LEU A 15 42.35 43.42 31.38
C LEU A 15 40.98 43.94 31.83
N LEU A 16 40.74 43.78 33.13
CA LEU A 16 39.70 44.39 33.92
C LEU A 16 39.99 45.91 34.11
N TYR A 17 38.93 46.70 34.20
CA TYR A 17 38.97 47.91 35.04
C TYR A 17 37.66 48.09 35.79
N PHE A 18 37.76 48.05 37.10
CA PHE A 18 36.81 48.53 38.11
C PHE A 18 36.88 50.03 38.20
N CYS A 19 35.77 50.71 38.32
CA CYS A 19 35.73 51.95 39.04
C CYS A 19 34.39 52.15 39.75
N THR A 20 34.46 52.29 41.03
CA THR A 20 33.43 52.57 42.03
C THR A 20 33.14 54.07 42.10
N SER A 21 31.89 54.48 42.28
CA SER A 21 31.57 55.60 43.15
C SER A 21 30.13 55.52 43.68
N LYS A 22 29.99 55.93 44.94
CA LYS A 22 28.88 55.81 45.87
C LYS A 22 27.91 56.99 45.81
N THR A 23 26.60 56.65 45.93
CA THR A 23 25.52 57.20 46.84
C THR A 23 24.97 58.62 46.64
N PRO A 24 23.83 59.02 47.26
CA PRO A 24 22.70 58.26 47.83
C PRO A 24 21.30 58.91 47.53
N ILE A 25 20.22 58.23 48.05
CA ILE A 25 18.91 58.75 48.51
C ILE A 25 17.87 59.09 47.44
N MET A 26 16.88 58.19 47.33
CA MET A 26 15.45 58.47 47.49
C MET A 26 14.69 57.12 47.64
N GLU A 27 14.51 56.68 48.84
CA GLU A 27 13.38 55.84 49.24
C GLU A 27 12.13 56.68 49.14
N ASP A 28 11.09 56.15 48.53
CA ASP A 28 9.67 56.41 48.73
C ASP A 28 8.78 56.39 47.48
N MET A 29 9.17 55.69 46.44
CA MET A 29 8.27 55.52 45.27
C MET A 29 8.21 54.12 44.73
N ARG A 30 8.63 53.11 45.52
CA ARG A 30 8.65 51.68 45.09
C ARG A 30 7.44 50.87 45.54
N PHE A 31 6.54 51.38 46.36
CA PHE A 31 5.41 50.59 46.87
C PHE A 31 4.13 50.71 46.09
N ILE A 32 3.95 51.62 45.13
CA ILE A 32 2.71 51.77 44.39
C ILE A 32 2.74 51.16 42.98
N LEU A 33 3.93 50.92 42.42
CA LEU A 33 4.08 50.33 41.08
C LEU A 33 4.12 48.79 41.11
N THR A 34 4.32 48.14 42.25
CA THR A 34 4.43 46.70 42.37
C THR A 34 3.05 46.03 42.47
N PHE A 35 1.98 46.73 42.83
CA PHE A 35 0.61 46.16 42.93
C PHE A 35 -0.18 46.25 41.62
N ILE A 36 0.21 47.08 40.66
CA ILE A 36 -0.47 47.21 39.37
C ILE A 36 0.04 46.19 38.34
N PHE A 37 1.28 45.69 38.49
CA PHE A 37 1.81 44.65 37.62
C PHE A 37 1.43 43.22 38.02
N LEU A 38 0.91 43.00 39.23
CA LEU A 38 0.46 41.64 39.66
C LEU A 38 -0.99 41.34 39.26
N PHE A 39 -1.81 42.33 38.87
CA PHE A 39 -3.17 42.10 38.42
C PHE A 39 -3.33 42.03 36.90
N ALA A 40 -2.32 42.48 36.12
CA ALA A 40 -2.33 42.36 34.66
C ALA A 40 -1.78 41.02 34.13
N SER A 41 -1.14 40.21 34.98
CA SER A 41 -0.56 38.89 34.56
C SER A 41 -1.48 37.71 34.81
N VAL A 42 -2.67 37.88 35.40
CA VAL A 42 -3.60 36.77 35.68
C VAL A 42 -4.71 36.63 34.62
N SER A 43 -4.84 37.60 33.68
CA SER A 43 -5.89 37.54 32.64
C SER A 43 -5.40 37.04 31.28
N LEU A 44 -4.17 36.51 31.16
CA LEU A 44 -3.64 35.93 29.93
C LEU A 44 -3.45 34.41 29.98
N ILE A 45 -3.95 33.74 31.02
CA ILE A 45 -3.95 32.28 31.10
C ILE A 45 -5.39 31.84 31.02
N GLY A 46 -5.90 31.57 29.81
CA GLY A 46 -7.23 31.01 29.68
C GLY A 46 -7.88 30.96 28.32
N GLN A 47 -7.12 31.15 27.23
CA GLN A 47 -7.57 30.65 25.93
C GLN A 47 -6.62 29.57 25.46
N SER A 48 -6.65 28.43 26.17
CA SER A 48 -6.32 27.17 25.53
C SER A 48 -7.34 26.98 24.42
N HIS A 49 -6.98 27.38 23.21
CA HIS A 49 -7.59 26.83 22.02
C HIS A 49 -7.36 25.32 22.14
N HIS A 50 -8.32 24.60 22.71
CA HIS A 50 -8.49 23.21 22.38
C HIS A 50 -8.74 23.17 20.87
N ARG A 51 -7.65 23.22 20.07
CA ARG A 51 -7.70 22.61 18.77
C ARG A 51 -8.11 21.18 19.06
N ASN A 52 -9.36 20.85 18.76
CA ASN A 52 -9.77 19.46 18.64
C ASN A 52 -8.80 18.86 17.63
N PHE A 53 -7.76 18.23 18.15
CA PHE A 53 -6.83 17.43 17.37
C PHE A 53 -7.62 16.19 16.99
N HIS A 54 -8.42 16.29 15.92
CA HIS A 54 -8.92 15.10 15.27
C HIS A 54 -7.67 14.47 14.64
N PRO A 55 -7.25 13.30 15.11
CA PRO A 55 -6.11 12.62 14.49
C PRO A 55 -6.41 12.49 13.01
N LYS A 56 -5.48 12.90 12.18
CA LYS A 56 -5.61 12.83 10.73
C LYS A 56 -5.77 11.35 10.36
N THR A 57 -6.80 11.06 9.59
CA THR A 57 -7.08 9.71 9.11
C THR A 57 -6.59 9.58 7.69
N VAL A 58 -5.82 8.54 7.41
CA VAL A 58 -5.34 8.20 6.07
C VAL A 58 -6.29 7.21 5.44
N LYS A 59 -6.75 7.49 4.24
CA LYS A 59 -7.64 6.62 3.48
C LYS A 59 -6.88 5.85 2.42
N ILE A 60 -6.89 4.53 2.52
CA ILE A 60 -6.33 3.62 1.52
C ILE A 60 -7.47 2.97 0.74
N MET A 61 -7.43 3.06 -0.57
CA MET A 61 -8.29 2.26 -1.46
C MET A 61 -7.44 1.14 -2.04
N ALA A 62 -7.82 -0.11 -1.82
CA ALA A 62 -7.08 -1.26 -2.31
C ALA A 62 -7.97 -2.18 -3.14
N VAL A 63 -7.46 -2.60 -4.30
CA VAL A 63 -8.13 -3.54 -5.20
C VAL A 63 -7.19 -4.69 -5.58
N GLY A 64 -7.76 -5.72 -6.20
CA GLY A 64 -7.04 -6.91 -6.65
C GLY A 64 -6.30 -6.72 -7.98
N ASP A 65 -6.31 -7.77 -8.79
CA ASP A 65 -5.54 -7.86 -10.02
C ASP A 65 -6.17 -7.01 -11.14
N VAL A 66 -5.31 -6.21 -11.80
CA VAL A 66 -5.72 -5.35 -12.92
C VAL A 66 -4.93 -5.70 -14.19
N MET A 67 -5.66 -6.16 -15.21
CA MET A 67 -5.20 -6.41 -16.57
C MET A 67 -6.31 -6.02 -17.54
N LEU A 68 -6.29 -4.81 -18.10
CA LEU A 68 -7.38 -4.20 -18.86
C LEU A 68 -7.51 -4.72 -20.29
N GLY A 69 -7.00 -5.91 -20.56
CA GLY A 69 -6.89 -6.52 -21.87
C GLY A 69 -5.43 -6.62 -22.32
N THR A 70 -5.20 -7.48 -23.31
CA THR A 70 -3.86 -7.70 -23.86
C THR A 70 -3.91 -7.63 -25.39
N ASN A 71 -2.92 -6.99 -26.01
CA ASN A 71 -2.75 -7.03 -27.47
C ASN A 71 -1.91 -8.24 -27.92
N PHE A 72 -1.84 -9.27 -27.08
CA PHE A 72 -1.16 -10.52 -27.39
C PHE A 72 -2.09 -11.73 -27.22
N PRO A 73 -2.10 -12.69 -28.20
CA PRO A 73 -1.29 -12.71 -29.44
C PRO A 73 -1.73 -11.68 -30.48
N ASP A 74 -2.91 -11.09 -30.34
CA ASP A 74 -3.45 -10.07 -31.22
C ASP A 74 -4.43 -9.16 -30.48
N SER A 75 -4.96 -8.13 -31.14
CA SER A 75 -5.84 -7.11 -30.55
C SER A 75 -7.27 -7.58 -30.25
N THR A 76 -7.64 -8.81 -30.57
CA THR A 76 -9.00 -9.34 -30.25
C THR A 76 -9.22 -9.51 -28.76
N TYR A 77 -8.14 -9.48 -27.96
CA TYR A 77 -8.20 -9.53 -26.51
C TYR A 77 -8.22 -8.14 -25.86
N LEU A 78 -8.31 -7.07 -26.63
CA LEU A 78 -8.60 -5.73 -26.14
C LEU A 78 -10.10 -5.46 -26.15
N SER A 79 -10.56 -4.54 -25.31
CA SER A 79 -11.94 -4.07 -25.32
C SER A 79 -12.24 -3.29 -26.59
N PRO A 80 -13.45 -3.37 -27.15
CA PRO A 80 -13.84 -2.65 -28.37
C PRO A 80 -13.68 -1.13 -28.29
N ASP A 81 -13.79 -0.56 -27.07
CA ASP A 81 -13.61 0.86 -26.76
C ASP A 81 -12.17 1.22 -26.38
N ASP A 82 -11.23 0.30 -26.66
CA ASP A 82 -9.82 0.44 -26.31
C ASP A 82 -9.60 0.56 -24.79
N GLY A 83 -10.47 -0.06 -23.98
CA GLY A 83 -10.35 -0.10 -22.52
C GLY A 83 -10.79 1.15 -21.76
N LYS A 84 -11.23 2.20 -22.47
CA LYS A 84 -11.56 3.52 -21.88
C LYS A 84 -12.65 3.47 -20.82
N GLU A 85 -13.62 2.59 -20.98
CA GLU A 85 -14.78 2.52 -20.08
C GLU A 85 -14.63 1.49 -18.96
N LEU A 86 -13.60 0.65 -19.01
CA LEU A 86 -13.48 -0.48 -18.08
C LEU A 86 -13.44 -0.05 -16.61
N LEU A 87 -12.76 1.02 -16.26
CA LEU A 87 -12.63 1.49 -14.87
C LEU A 87 -13.65 2.59 -14.50
N LEU A 88 -14.40 3.15 -15.44
CA LEU A 88 -15.34 4.24 -15.17
C LEU A 88 -16.39 3.92 -14.10
N PRO A 89 -17.00 2.69 -14.08
CA PRO A 89 -18.03 2.38 -13.08
C PRO A 89 -17.54 2.44 -11.62
N VAL A 90 -16.23 2.30 -11.41
CA VAL A 90 -15.61 2.24 -10.07
C VAL A 90 -14.71 3.44 -9.76
N LYS A 91 -14.40 4.28 -10.74
CA LYS A 91 -13.53 5.46 -10.63
C LYS A 91 -13.88 6.34 -9.43
N LYS A 92 -15.17 6.67 -9.22
CA LYS A 92 -15.63 7.52 -8.10
C LYS A 92 -15.38 6.92 -6.72
N ILE A 93 -15.14 5.62 -6.63
CA ILE A 93 -14.79 4.95 -5.37
C ILE A 93 -13.28 5.01 -5.20
N ILE A 94 -12.53 4.56 -6.20
CA ILE A 94 -11.06 4.47 -6.17
C ILE A 94 -10.41 5.84 -5.93
N SER A 95 -10.90 6.87 -6.62
CA SER A 95 -10.34 8.24 -6.53
C SER A 95 -10.52 8.95 -5.19
N LYS A 96 -11.17 8.31 -4.21
CA LYS A 96 -11.32 8.85 -2.84
C LYS A 96 -10.11 8.57 -1.94
N GLY A 97 -9.19 7.69 -2.35
CA GLY A 97 -8.03 7.31 -1.56
C GLY A 97 -6.96 8.39 -1.52
N ASP A 98 -6.33 8.56 -0.37
CA ASP A 98 -5.03 9.21 -0.30
C ASP A 98 -4.01 8.33 -1.02
N VAL A 99 -4.09 7.02 -0.79
CA VAL A 99 -3.38 6.00 -1.56
C VAL A 99 -4.39 5.06 -2.20
N SER A 100 -4.31 4.88 -3.52
CA SER A 100 -5.15 3.96 -4.29
C SER A 100 -4.26 2.92 -4.97
N PHE A 101 -4.39 1.69 -4.49
CA PHE A 101 -3.49 0.57 -4.78
C PHE A 101 -4.14 -0.50 -5.65
N ALA A 102 -3.36 -1.11 -6.56
CA ALA A 102 -3.69 -2.32 -7.30
C ALA A 102 -2.46 -3.21 -7.56
N ASN A 103 -2.70 -4.49 -7.91
CA ASN A 103 -1.68 -5.35 -8.51
C ASN A 103 -1.76 -5.24 -10.04
N LEU A 104 -0.69 -4.75 -10.69
CA LEU A 104 -0.57 -4.67 -12.14
C LEU A 104 -0.19 -6.05 -12.70
N GLU A 105 -1.19 -6.81 -13.15
CA GLU A 105 -1.04 -8.20 -13.61
C GLU A 105 -0.66 -8.26 -15.08
N GLY A 106 0.51 -7.75 -15.42
CA GLY A 106 1.00 -7.68 -16.80
C GLY A 106 2.03 -6.57 -16.98
N VAL A 107 2.35 -6.26 -18.24
CA VAL A 107 3.23 -5.15 -18.62
C VAL A 107 2.51 -4.13 -19.47
N PHE A 108 2.94 -2.89 -19.45
CA PHE A 108 2.61 -1.90 -20.48
C PHE A 108 3.64 -2.01 -21.59
N TRP A 109 3.21 -2.52 -22.75
CA TRP A 109 4.11 -2.73 -23.87
C TRP A 109 3.37 -2.77 -25.20
N THR A 110 3.51 -1.74 -26.01
CA THR A 110 2.94 -1.71 -27.39
C THR A 110 3.86 -2.41 -28.39
N GLY A 111 5.15 -2.47 -28.11
CA GLY A 111 6.15 -3.00 -29.03
C GLY A 111 6.10 -4.52 -29.22
N GLU A 112 6.99 -5.00 -30.11
CA GLU A 112 7.31 -6.41 -30.26
C GLU A 112 8.41 -6.82 -29.29
N GLY A 113 8.51 -8.11 -28.94
CA GLY A 113 9.52 -8.61 -28.02
C GLY A 113 9.43 -10.12 -27.81
N GLU A 114 10.46 -10.67 -27.21
CA GLU A 114 10.47 -12.09 -26.85
C GLU A 114 9.45 -12.33 -25.71
N ILE A 115 8.59 -13.34 -25.95
CA ILE A 115 7.64 -13.80 -24.97
C ILE A 115 8.36 -14.74 -23.98
N LYS A 116 7.92 -14.75 -22.74
CA LYS A 116 8.37 -15.75 -21.75
C LYS A 116 8.24 -17.16 -22.32
N LYS A 117 9.22 -18.01 -22.03
CA LYS A 117 9.15 -19.43 -22.40
C LYS A 117 8.25 -20.17 -21.41
N CYS A 118 7.18 -20.79 -21.92
CA CYS A 118 6.31 -21.65 -21.14
C CYS A 118 6.62 -23.12 -21.43
N GLN A 119 6.51 -23.98 -20.42
CA GLN A 119 6.69 -25.42 -20.60
C GLN A 119 5.60 -26.03 -21.49
N ASP A 120 4.36 -25.57 -21.34
CA ASP A 120 3.20 -25.92 -22.16
C ASP A 120 2.68 -24.68 -22.87
N SER A 121 2.86 -24.60 -24.18
CA SER A 121 2.43 -23.47 -25.00
C SER A 121 0.90 -23.27 -25.00
N THR A 122 0.13 -24.34 -24.75
CA THR A 122 -1.34 -24.28 -24.70
C THR A 122 -1.85 -23.61 -23.41
N LYS A 123 -1.01 -23.54 -22.38
CA LYS A 123 -1.29 -22.91 -21.06
C LYS A 123 -0.44 -21.67 -20.85
N CYS A 124 0.14 -21.14 -21.90
CA CYS A 124 0.97 -19.95 -21.83
C CYS A 124 0.10 -18.68 -21.90
N TYR A 125 0.00 -17.99 -20.79
CA TYR A 125 -0.64 -16.69 -20.70
C TYR A 125 0.42 -15.61 -20.60
N ALA A 126 0.44 -14.69 -21.57
CA ALA A 126 1.33 -13.53 -21.55
C ALA A 126 0.50 -12.27 -21.76
N PHE A 127 0.70 -11.28 -20.91
CA PHE A 127 -0.15 -10.10 -20.85
C PHE A 127 0.67 -8.84 -21.13
N LYS A 128 0.30 -8.15 -22.21
CA LYS A 128 0.81 -6.81 -22.50
C LYS A 128 -0.34 -5.88 -22.85
N MET A 129 -0.50 -4.87 -22.04
CA MET A 129 -1.43 -3.78 -22.29
C MET A 129 -0.76 -2.72 -23.17
N PRO A 130 -1.49 -2.06 -24.08
CA PRO A 130 -0.94 -0.91 -24.81
C PRO A 130 -0.39 0.15 -23.85
N ASP A 131 0.67 0.85 -24.27
CA ASP A 131 1.38 1.86 -23.46
C ASP A 131 0.43 2.90 -22.87
N HIS A 132 -0.51 3.41 -23.67
CA HIS A 132 -1.46 4.45 -23.25
C HIS A 132 -2.47 3.98 -22.19
N TYR A 133 -2.57 2.67 -21.91
CA TYR A 133 -3.44 2.18 -20.84
C TYR A 133 -3.00 2.65 -19.45
N VAL A 134 -1.74 3.06 -19.29
CA VAL A 134 -1.28 3.69 -18.03
C VAL A 134 -2.14 4.90 -17.67
N ASP A 135 -2.61 5.67 -18.67
CA ASP A 135 -3.46 6.84 -18.48
C ASP A 135 -4.81 6.48 -17.86
N TYR A 136 -5.34 5.28 -18.12
CA TYR A 136 -6.58 4.80 -17.51
C TYR A 136 -6.43 4.48 -16.02
N PHE A 137 -5.23 4.04 -15.61
CA PHE A 137 -4.92 3.88 -14.19
C PHE A 137 -4.84 5.24 -13.48
N VAL A 138 -4.15 6.21 -14.08
CA VAL A 138 -4.08 7.59 -13.56
C VAL A 138 -5.47 8.20 -13.46
N ASP A 139 -6.27 8.09 -14.53
CA ASP A 139 -7.63 8.63 -14.61
C ASP A 139 -8.56 7.99 -13.57
N ALA A 140 -8.42 6.70 -13.30
CA ALA A 140 -9.16 6.02 -12.24
C ALA A 140 -8.72 6.42 -10.82
N GLY A 141 -7.56 7.07 -10.67
CA GLY A 141 -7.02 7.56 -9.41
C GLY A 141 -6.00 6.63 -8.76
N PHE A 142 -5.51 5.60 -9.45
CA PHE A 142 -4.42 4.78 -8.93
C PHE A 142 -3.11 5.57 -8.84
N ASN A 143 -2.42 5.47 -7.72
CA ASN A 143 -1.14 6.12 -7.49
C ASN A 143 -0.08 5.19 -6.87
N LEU A 144 -0.45 3.92 -6.60
CA LEU A 144 0.46 2.90 -6.08
C LEU A 144 0.16 1.53 -6.73
N LEU A 145 1.17 0.88 -7.32
CA LEU A 145 1.02 -0.42 -7.96
C LEU A 145 2.06 -1.43 -7.46
N SER A 146 1.59 -2.65 -7.17
CA SER A 146 2.48 -3.81 -7.11
C SER A 146 2.81 -4.25 -8.52
N ILE A 147 4.10 -4.46 -8.80
CA ILE A 147 4.60 -5.12 -10.01
C ILE A 147 5.30 -6.45 -9.69
N ALA A 148 5.08 -6.98 -8.48
CA ALA A 148 5.58 -8.28 -8.06
C ALA A 148 4.56 -9.37 -8.38
N ASN A 149 4.64 -9.97 -9.56
CA ASN A 149 3.80 -11.10 -9.98
C ASN A 149 4.44 -11.92 -11.10
N ASN A 150 3.78 -12.97 -11.54
CA ASN A 150 4.24 -13.89 -12.58
C ASN A 150 4.17 -13.31 -14.00
N HIS A 151 3.55 -12.13 -14.20
CA HIS A 151 3.34 -11.52 -15.52
C HIS A 151 4.24 -10.32 -15.83
N ILE A 152 4.92 -9.75 -14.85
CA ILE A 152 5.78 -8.58 -15.06
C ILE A 152 6.94 -8.82 -16.02
N ARG A 153 7.32 -10.07 -16.25
CA ARG A 153 8.39 -10.46 -17.17
C ARG A 153 7.89 -11.22 -18.41
N ASP A 154 6.62 -11.14 -18.72
CA ASP A 154 6.02 -11.81 -19.87
C ASP A 154 6.67 -11.44 -21.20
N PHE A 155 7.17 -10.22 -21.34
CA PHE A 155 7.88 -9.69 -22.51
C PHE A 155 9.34 -9.29 -22.16
N GLY A 156 9.97 -10.06 -21.30
CA GLY A 156 11.37 -9.95 -20.93
C GLY A 156 11.73 -8.61 -20.29
N ALA A 157 13.01 -8.28 -20.38
CA ALA A 157 13.54 -7.04 -19.79
C ALA A 157 12.98 -5.78 -20.45
N THR A 158 12.71 -5.82 -21.77
CA THR A 158 12.23 -4.67 -22.53
C THR A 158 10.82 -4.27 -22.12
N GLY A 159 9.88 -5.23 -22.03
CA GLY A 159 8.51 -4.96 -21.56
C GLY A 159 8.51 -4.45 -20.12
N THR A 160 9.33 -5.04 -19.24
CA THR A 160 9.48 -4.59 -17.86
C THR A 160 10.03 -3.16 -17.80
N ALA A 161 11.09 -2.84 -18.53
CA ALA A 161 11.71 -1.51 -18.54
C ALA A 161 10.75 -0.43 -19.07
N ASN A 162 9.96 -0.76 -20.11
CA ASN A 162 8.94 0.15 -20.62
C ASN A 162 7.83 0.41 -19.59
N THR A 163 7.38 -0.65 -18.90
CA THR A 163 6.40 -0.52 -17.81
C THR A 163 6.90 0.42 -16.73
N VAL A 164 8.12 0.21 -16.25
CA VAL A 164 8.77 1.07 -15.25
C VAL A 164 8.83 2.52 -15.73
N ARG A 165 9.33 2.76 -16.95
CA ARG A 165 9.39 4.09 -17.55
C ARG A 165 8.03 4.80 -17.62
N LEU A 166 6.97 4.07 -17.96
CA LEU A 166 5.62 4.62 -18.03
C LEU A 166 5.08 4.95 -16.64
N LEU A 167 5.27 4.09 -15.65
CA LEU A 167 4.88 4.36 -14.28
C LEU A 167 5.59 5.59 -13.72
N ASP A 168 6.91 5.70 -13.93
CA ASP A 168 7.69 6.90 -13.55
C ASP A 168 7.14 8.17 -14.18
N SER A 169 6.91 8.14 -15.50
CA SER A 169 6.41 9.33 -16.24
C SER A 169 4.99 9.72 -15.87
N SER A 170 4.20 8.79 -15.35
CA SER A 170 2.81 8.99 -14.92
C SER A 170 2.69 9.33 -13.44
N GLY A 171 3.79 9.34 -12.69
CA GLY A 171 3.81 9.62 -11.26
C GLY A 171 3.15 8.53 -10.41
N ILE A 172 3.04 7.30 -10.92
CA ILE A 172 2.55 6.15 -10.17
C ILE A 172 3.72 5.48 -9.45
N HIS A 173 3.64 5.37 -8.14
CA HIS A 173 4.62 4.65 -7.32
C HIS A 173 4.48 3.13 -7.50
N TYR A 174 5.60 2.40 -7.47
CA TYR A 174 5.60 0.95 -7.66
C TYR A 174 6.76 0.28 -6.95
N ALA A 175 6.64 -1.00 -6.68
CA ALA A 175 7.71 -1.85 -6.18
C ALA A 175 7.45 -3.33 -6.50
N GLY A 176 8.49 -4.17 -6.32
CA GLY A 176 8.34 -5.62 -6.34
C GLY A 176 9.38 -6.38 -7.18
N LEU A 177 10.22 -5.68 -7.91
CA LEU A 177 11.35 -6.29 -8.63
C LEU A 177 12.62 -6.23 -7.79
N VAL A 178 13.57 -7.11 -8.06
CA VAL A 178 14.89 -7.08 -7.40
C VAL A 178 15.57 -5.73 -7.62
N GLU A 179 15.38 -5.13 -8.81
CA GLU A 179 15.90 -3.83 -9.18
C GLU A 179 15.14 -2.66 -8.51
N TYR A 180 13.88 -2.88 -8.12
CA TYR A 180 12.97 -1.93 -7.49
C TYR A 180 12.27 -2.59 -6.31
N PRO A 181 13.00 -2.94 -5.22
CA PRO A 181 12.46 -3.74 -4.12
C PRO A 181 11.43 -3.00 -3.28
N TYR A 182 11.54 -1.70 -3.21
CA TYR A 182 10.63 -0.83 -2.48
C TYR A 182 10.63 0.58 -3.06
N VAL A 183 9.66 1.38 -2.65
CA VAL A 183 9.57 2.82 -2.92
C VAL A 183 9.14 3.56 -1.66
N THR A 184 9.58 4.81 -1.52
CA THR A 184 9.08 5.75 -0.52
C THR A 184 8.54 6.99 -1.20
N PHE A 185 7.46 7.53 -0.68
CA PHE A 185 6.86 8.77 -1.17
C PHE A 185 6.18 9.52 -0.04
N GLU A 186 5.93 10.79 -0.23
CA GLU A 186 5.22 11.63 0.73
C GLU A 186 3.93 12.16 0.11
N LYS A 187 2.85 12.13 0.89
CA LYS A 187 1.60 12.75 0.52
C LYS A 187 0.93 13.36 1.76
N ASP A 188 0.55 14.63 1.66
CA ASP A 188 -0.13 15.36 2.74
C ASP A 188 0.61 15.32 4.08
N GLY A 189 1.97 15.29 4.04
CA GLY A 189 2.83 15.28 5.22
C GLY A 189 2.99 13.90 5.87
N ILE A 190 2.50 12.83 5.25
CA ILE A 190 2.71 11.43 5.66
C ILE A 190 3.72 10.77 4.72
N ARG A 191 4.73 10.14 5.30
CA ARG A 191 5.74 9.37 4.56
C ARG A 191 5.28 7.91 4.46
N TYR A 192 5.15 7.45 3.23
CA TYR A 192 4.77 6.07 2.94
C TYR A 192 5.99 5.28 2.50
N GLY A 193 6.11 4.05 3.01
CA GLY A 193 6.98 3.01 2.49
C GLY A 193 6.13 1.93 1.82
N PHE A 194 6.54 1.46 0.65
CA PHE A 194 5.86 0.37 -0.04
C PHE A 194 6.87 -0.66 -0.53
N ALA A 195 6.62 -1.94 -0.23
CA ALA A 195 7.36 -3.07 -0.78
C ALA A 195 6.40 -4.14 -1.27
N ALA A 196 6.78 -4.82 -2.36
CA ALA A 196 5.97 -5.90 -2.93
C ALA A 196 6.84 -7.14 -3.17
N PHE A 197 6.24 -8.31 -2.97
CA PHE A 197 6.92 -9.60 -2.95
C PHE A 197 6.17 -10.64 -3.77
N ALA A 198 6.88 -11.53 -4.44
CA ALA A 198 6.28 -12.70 -5.08
C ALA A 198 7.25 -13.88 -5.08
N HIS A 199 6.76 -15.08 -5.41
CA HIS A 199 7.64 -16.26 -5.54
C HIS A 199 8.37 -16.31 -6.90
N ASN A 200 8.00 -15.50 -7.86
CA ASN A 200 8.43 -15.56 -9.26
C ASN A 200 9.86 -15.05 -9.49
N LYS A 201 10.49 -15.48 -10.57
CA LYS A 201 11.83 -15.07 -10.94
C LYS A 201 11.89 -13.57 -11.26
N GLY A 202 12.89 -12.87 -10.69
CA GLY A 202 13.12 -11.43 -10.90
C GLY A 202 12.29 -10.52 -10.00
N THR A 203 11.40 -11.10 -9.16
CA THR A 203 10.73 -10.38 -8.09
C THR A 203 11.48 -10.52 -6.77
N VAL A 204 11.22 -9.61 -5.83
CA VAL A 204 11.65 -9.80 -4.44
C VAL A 204 10.92 -10.99 -3.86
N LYS A 205 11.67 -11.96 -3.34
CA LYS A 205 11.11 -13.26 -2.97
C LYS A 205 10.30 -13.20 -1.67
N MET A 206 9.03 -13.60 -1.72
CA MET A 206 8.22 -13.76 -0.52
C MET A 206 8.67 -14.92 0.36
N ASN A 207 9.29 -15.95 -0.23
CA ASN A 207 9.80 -17.12 0.48
C ASN A 207 11.16 -16.86 1.15
N ASP A 208 11.83 -15.73 0.87
CA ASP A 208 13.03 -15.27 1.56
C ASP A 208 12.64 -14.32 2.71
N TYR A 209 12.19 -14.89 3.80
CA TYR A 209 11.74 -14.15 4.98
C TYR A 209 12.83 -13.27 5.60
N ALA A 210 14.08 -13.67 5.52
CA ALA A 210 15.18 -12.90 6.05
C ALA A 210 15.36 -11.58 5.28
N ASN A 211 15.35 -11.64 3.95
CA ASN A 211 15.43 -10.47 3.09
C ASN A 211 14.15 -9.62 3.18
N ALA A 212 12.96 -10.25 3.22
CA ALA A 212 11.69 -9.54 3.37
C ALA A 212 11.66 -8.74 4.68
N ARG A 213 12.02 -9.34 5.82
CA ARG A 213 12.14 -8.63 7.11
C ARG A 213 13.09 -7.45 7.02
N LYS A 214 14.25 -7.61 6.39
CA LYS A 214 15.24 -6.53 6.25
C LYS A 214 14.67 -5.34 5.48
N ILE A 215 13.97 -5.58 4.38
CA ILE A 215 13.36 -4.53 3.56
C ILE A 215 12.26 -3.82 4.34
N ILE A 216 11.35 -4.58 4.99
CA ILE A 216 10.21 -4.02 5.72
C ILE A 216 10.69 -3.23 6.93
N SER A 217 11.62 -3.76 7.74
CA SER A 217 12.14 -3.03 8.91
C SER A 217 12.95 -1.79 8.51
N HIS A 218 13.58 -1.79 7.33
CA HIS A 218 14.19 -0.57 6.80
C HIS A 218 13.12 0.47 6.49
N LEU A 219 12.03 0.10 5.81
CA LEU A 219 10.92 1.00 5.50
C LEU A 219 10.26 1.55 6.77
N ASP A 220 10.03 0.71 7.77
CA ASP A 220 9.48 1.09 9.09
C ASP A 220 10.33 2.18 9.76
N SER A 221 11.67 2.09 9.64
CA SER A 221 12.59 3.07 10.22
C SER A 221 12.58 4.46 9.54
N ILE A 222 12.03 4.58 8.32
CA ILE A 222 12.09 5.81 7.50
C ILE A 222 10.72 6.31 7.04
N SER A 223 9.64 5.60 7.35
CA SER A 223 8.26 5.92 6.92
C SER A 223 7.34 6.02 8.12
N ASP A 224 6.21 6.68 7.94
CA ASP A 224 5.15 6.79 8.95
C ASP A 224 4.12 5.69 8.77
N ILE A 225 3.92 5.21 7.52
CA ILE A 225 3.05 4.08 7.17
C ILE A 225 3.78 3.17 6.17
N VAL A 226 3.85 1.88 6.49
CA VAL A 226 4.45 0.86 5.63
C VAL A 226 3.36 -0.06 5.06
N ILE A 227 3.23 -0.05 3.74
CA ILE A 227 2.32 -0.92 2.98
C ILE A 227 3.13 -2.04 2.35
N VAL A 228 2.70 -3.27 2.56
CA VAL A 228 3.31 -4.46 1.95
C VAL A 228 2.31 -5.15 1.05
N SER A 229 2.73 -5.53 -0.15
CA SER A 229 1.95 -6.41 -1.03
C SER A 229 2.66 -7.73 -1.25
N PHE A 230 1.89 -8.80 -1.46
CA PHE A 230 2.45 -10.06 -1.92
C PHE A 230 1.58 -10.69 -3.02
N HIS A 231 2.22 -11.41 -3.93
CA HIS A 231 1.58 -12.25 -4.95
C HIS A 231 2.04 -13.70 -4.72
N GLY A 232 1.17 -14.49 -4.12
CA GLY A 232 1.45 -15.88 -3.73
C GLY A 232 0.21 -16.63 -3.31
N GLY A 233 0.39 -17.89 -2.93
CA GLY A 233 -0.69 -18.82 -2.67
C GLY A 233 -1.20 -19.53 -3.92
N ALA A 234 -1.92 -20.62 -3.72
CA ALA A 234 -2.48 -21.46 -4.77
C ALA A 234 -3.72 -20.81 -5.39
N GLU A 235 -3.95 -21.06 -6.69
CA GLU A 235 -4.96 -20.38 -7.49
C GLU A 235 -6.32 -21.10 -7.51
N GLY A 236 -7.38 -20.31 -7.64
CA GLY A 236 -8.73 -20.76 -7.97
C GLY A 236 -9.65 -20.96 -6.78
N VAL A 237 -10.91 -21.24 -7.09
CA VAL A 237 -12.02 -21.32 -6.12
C VAL A 237 -11.79 -22.40 -5.04
N ALA A 238 -11.16 -23.51 -5.38
CA ALA A 238 -10.85 -24.58 -4.42
C ALA A 238 -9.84 -24.12 -3.35
N MET A 239 -9.03 -23.13 -3.66
CA MET A 239 -7.96 -22.60 -2.83
C MET A 239 -8.31 -21.29 -2.12
N ARG A 240 -9.61 -20.96 -2.02
CA ARG A 240 -10.07 -19.70 -1.39
C ARG A 240 -9.85 -19.64 0.12
N HIS A 241 -9.75 -20.79 0.79
CA HIS A 241 -9.50 -20.87 2.23
C HIS A 241 -8.02 -20.67 2.57
N ILE A 242 -7.77 -20.11 3.74
CA ILE A 242 -6.41 -19.95 4.28
C ILE A 242 -5.98 -21.23 4.96
N THR A 243 -4.92 -21.87 4.43
CA THR A 243 -4.44 -23.16 4.94
C THR A 243 -3.48 -23.03 6.13
N ARG A 244 -2.87 -21.85 6.34
CA ARG A 244 -1.78 -21.59 7.30
C ARG A 244 -0.50 -22.40 7.04
N GLU A 245 -0.41 -23.00 5.87
CA GLU A 245 0.72 -23.82 5.43
C GLU A 245 1.28 -23.28 4.11
N THR A 246 2.44 -23.82 3.67
CA THR A 246 2.96 -23.53 2.34
C THR A 246 2.01 -24.07 1.28
N GLU A 247 1.62 -23.23 0.37
CA GLU A 247 0.70 -23.58 -0.71
C GLU A 247 1.47 -23.94 -1.98
N ILE A 248 1.20 -25.12 -2.52
CA ILE A 248 1.81 -25.62 -3.76
C ILE A 248 0.77 -25.54 -4.87
N PHE A 249 1.15 -24.99 -6.02
CA PHE A 249 0.29 -24.94 -7.20
C PHE A 249 1.12 -25.18 -8.48
N LEU A 250 0.70 -26.12 -9.32
CA LEU A 250 1.44 -26.56 -10.51
C LEU A 250 2.93 -26.86 -10.22
N GLU A 251 3.18 -27.58 -9.13
CA GLU A 251 4.53 -27.95 -8.65
C GLU A 251 5.40 -26.76 -8.19
N GLU A 252 4.86 -25.54 -8.17
CA GLU A 252 5.55 -24.35 -7.66
C GLU A 252 5.23 -24.11 -6.18
N ASP A 253 6.24 -23.79 -5.40
CA ASP A 253 6.09 -23.27 -4.03
C ASP A 253 5.63 -21.81 -4.11
N ARG A 254 4.33 -21.61 -3.82
CA ARG A 254 3.66 -20.29 -3.84
C ARG A 254 3.72 -19.58 -2.49
N GLY A 255 4.51 -20.09 -1.55
CA GLY A 255 4.69 -19.56 -0.21
C GLY A 255 3.57 -19.88 0.75
N ASN A 256 3.70 -19.37 1.98
CA ASN A 256 2.67 -19.40 3.00
C ASN A 256 2.10 -17.98 3.20
N PRO A 257 0.96 -17.65 2.59
CA PRO A 257 0.36 -16.31 2.69
C PRO A 257 0.08 -15.87 4.13
N TYR A 258 -0.37 -16.81 4.98
CA TYR A 258 -0.69 -16.52 6.38
C TYR A 258 0.56 -16.15 7.19
N GLU A 259 1.58 -16.94 7.09
CA GLU A 259 2.84 -16.73 7.81
C GLU A 259 3.56 -15.48 7.29
N PHE A 260 3.63 -15.30 5.96
CA PHE A 260 4.24 -14.14 5.33
C PHE A 260 3.59 -12.83 5.79
N ALA A 261 2.24 -12.77 5.78
CA ALA A 261 1.53 -11.56 6.14
C ALA A 261 1.76 -11.17 7.62
N ARG A 262 1.71 -12.14 8.52
CA ARG A 262 1.98 -11.90 9.96
C ARG A 262 3.45 -11.55 10.20
N MET A 263 4.37 -12.22 9.53
CA MET A 263 5.79 -11.87 9.55
C MET A 263 6.04 -10.43 9.07
N ALA A 264 5.32 -9.98 8.04
CA ALA A 264 5.44 -8.63 7.53
C ALA A 264 4.99 -7.59 8.58
N ILE A 265 3.87 -7.83 9.28
CA ILE A 265 3.43 -6.98 10.39
C ILE A 265 4.47 -6.99 11.53
N ASP A 266 5.01 -8.15 11.88
CA ASP A 266 6.04 -8.28 12.91
C ASP A 266 7.36 -7.57 12.55
N ALA A 267 7.58 -7.32 11.26
CA ALA A 267 8.73 -6.59 10.75
C ALA A 267 8.48 -5.07 10.62
N GLY A 268 7.27 -4.58 10.90
CA GLY A 268 6.91 -3.17 10.88
C GLY A 268 5.94 -2.76 9.77
N ALA A 269 5.31 -3.71 9.05
CA ALA A 269 4.25 -3.35 8.10
C ALA A 269 2.96 -2.93 8.82
N ASP A 270 2.29 -1.90 8.30
CA ASP A 270 1.03 -1.38 8.80
C ASP A 270 -0.19 -1.95 8.06
N LEU A 271 0.01 -2.34 6.82
CA LEU A 271 -1.02 -2.89 5.95
C LEU A 271 -0.41 -3.95 5.05
N VAL A 272 -1.09 -5.11 4.94
CA VAL A 272 -0.68 -6.18 4.02
C VAL A 272 -1.80 -6.50 3.03
N LEU A 273 -1.47 -6.52 1.74
CA LEU A 273 -2.38 -6.70 0.62
C LEU A 273 -1.94 -7.89 -0.25
N GLY A 274 -2.70 -8.97 -0.23
CA GLY A 274 -2.39 -10.22 -0.91
C GLY A 274 -3.06 -10.37 -2.28
N HIS A 275 -2.36 -11.06 -3.17
CA HIS A 275 -2.75 -11.40 -4.54
C HIS A 275 -2.26 -12.82 -4.89
N GLY A 276 -2.69 -13.35 -6.05
CA GLY A 276 -2.26 -14.65 -6.59
C GLY A 276 -3.35 -15.70 -6.68
N PRO A 277 -4.22 -15.89 -5.68
CA PRO A 277 -5.32 -16.86 -5.75
C PRO A 277 -6.40 -16.56 -6.78
N HIS A 278 -6.48 -15.34 -7.31
CA HIS A 278 -7.49 -14.86 -8.27
C HIS A 278 -8.95 -14.97 -7.78
N VAL A 279 -9.13 -15.16 -6.50
CA VAL A 279 -10.41 -15.16 -5.77
C VAL A 279 -10.27 -14.38 -4.48
N PRO A 280 -11.31 -13.72 -3.97
CA PRO A 280 -11.26 -13.11 -2.64
C PRO A 280 -11.02 -14.15 -1.56
N ARG A 281 -10.13 -13.84 -0.60
CA ARG A 281 -9.90 -14.60 0.63
C ARG A 281 -10.31 -13.78 1.86
N ALA A 282 -10.17 -14.38 3.04
CA ALA A 282 -10.40 -13.73 4.32
C ALA A 282 -9.56 -12.45 4.50
N VAL A 283 -10.01 -11.61 5.43
CA VAL A 283 -9.28 -10.47 5.96
C VAL A 283 -8.99 -10.69 7.45
N ASP A 284 -7.93 -10.08 7.97
CA ASP A 284 -7.48 -10.28 9.36
C ASP A 284 -7.13 -8.95 10.03
N LEU A 285 -7.13 -8.94 11.35
CA LEU A 285 -6.56 -7.89 12.16
C LEU A 285 -5.52 -8.50 13.11
N TYR A 286 -4.27 -8.30 12.80
CA TYR A 286 -3.17 -8.80 13.59
C TYR A 286 -2.37 -7.64 14.20
N LYS A 287 -2.26 -7.60 15.52
CA LYS A 287 -1.59 -6.51 16.28
C LYS A 287 -2.10 -5.11 15.88
N GLY A 288 -3.40 -4.97 15.63
CA GLY A 288 -4.01 -3.71 15.22
C GLY A 288 -3.77 -3.30 13.77
N ARG A 289 -3.14 -4.15 12.96
CA ARG A 289 -2.81 -3.93 11.54
C ARG A 289 -3.68 -4.82 10.65
N PHE A 290 -4.14 -4.25 9.54
CA PHE A 290 -5.08 -4.93 8.65
C PHE A 290 -4.34 -5.79 7.62
N ILE A 291 -4.85 -6.99 7.37
CA ILE A 291 -4.35 -7.92 6.36
C ILE A 291 -5.51 -8.32 5.44
N ALA A 292 -5.30 -8.27 4.12
CA ALA A 292 -6.14 -8.91 3.13
C ALA A 292 -5.33 -10.04 2.47
N TYR A 293 -5.78 -11.29 2.58
CA TYR A 293 -5.01 -12.43 2.07
C TYR A 293 -5.12 -12.64 0.57
N SER A 294 -6.20 -12.19 -0.06
CA SER A 294 -6.33 -12.07 -1.52
C SER A 294 -7.49 -11.16 -1.88
N LEU A 295 -7.23 -10.25 -2.81
CA LEU A 295 -8.22 -9.30 -3.32
C LEU A 295 -8.88 -9.79 -4.63
N GLY A 296 -8.45 -10.92 -5.19
CA GLY A 296 -9.03 -11.55 -6.38
C GLY A 296 -8.86 -10.73 -7.66
N ASN A 297 -9.55 -11.17 -8.73
CA ASN A 297 -9.55 -10.47 -10.02
C ASN A 297 -10.44 -9.24 -9.96
N PHE A 298 -9.85 -8.04 -9.99
CA PHE A 298 -10.60 -6.79 -9.87
C PHE A 298 -11.06 -6.26 -11.22
N ALA A 299 -10.14 -6.04 -12.15
CA ALA A 299 -10.41 -5.51 -13.48
C ALA A 299 -9.57 -6.27 -14.50
N THR A 300 -10.03 -7.45 -14.87
CA THR A 300 -9.35 -8.33 -15.83
C THR A 300 -10.23 -8.50 -17.06
N TYR A 301 -9.71 -8.18 -18.25
CA TYR A 301 -10.47 -8.25 -19.49
C TYR A 301 -9.99 -9.39 -20.36
N LYS A 302 -10.89 -10.33 -20.70
CA LYS A 302 -10.56 -11.58 -21.40
C LYS A 302 -9.38 -12.34 -20.76
N ARG A 303 -9.06 -13.51 -21.25
CA ARG A 303 -7.92 -14.34 -20.80
C ARG A 303 -7.94 -14.77 -19.33
N PHE A 304 -8.89 -14.29 -18.51
CA PHE A 304 -9.12 -14.73 -17.14
C PHE A 304 -10.43 -15.52 -17.03
N ASN A 305 -10.46 -16.47 -16.12
CA ASN A 305 -11.71 -17.10 -15.74
C ASN A 305 -12.50 -16.16 -14.82
N LEU A 306 -13.69 -15.73 -15.24
CA LEU A 306 -14.56 -14.84 -14.46
C LEU A 306 -15.82 -15.56 -13.93
N SER A 307 -15.85 -16.90 -14.00
CA SER A 307 -17.00 -17.68 -13.55
C SER A 307 -17.08 -17.70 -12.00
N GLY A 308 -18.27 -17.46 -11.46
CA GLY A 308 -18.53 -17.58 -10.03
C GLY A 308 -17.65 -16.64 -9.19
N MET A 309 -16.87 -17.22 -8.28
CA MET A 309 -15.99 -16.48 -7.35
C MET A 309 -14.82 -15.79 -8.03
N ASN A 310 -14.36 -16.27 -9.18
CA ASN A 310 -13.28 -15.62 -9.92
C ASN A 310 -13.70 -14.28 -10.55
N GLY A 311 -15.02 -14.04 -10.69
CA GLY A 311 -15.57 -12.80 -11.27
C GLY A 311 -16.06 -11.79 -10.23
N ILE A 312 -15.77 -11.97 -8.94
CA ILE A 312 -16.10 -11.02 -7.88
C ILE A 312 -14.85 -10.58 -7.16
N ALA A 313 -14.84 -9.32 -6.70
CA ALA A 313 -13.73 -8.77 -5.91
C ALA A 313 -14.21 -7.64 -4.99
N PRO A 314 -13.46 -7.29 -3.95
CA PRO A 314 -13.70 -6.08 -3.18
C PRO A 314 -13.00 -4.86 -3.80
N ILE A 315 -13.52 -3.67 -3.54
CA ILE A 315 -12.71 -2.49 -3.32
C ILE A 315 -12.67 -2.32 -1.80
N LEU A 316 -11.51 -2.43 -1.20
CA LEU A 316 -11.33 -2.14 0.22
C LEU A 316 -11.11 -0.64 0.41
N GLU A 317 -11.98 0.00 1.16
CA GLU A 317 -11.77 1.33 1.72
C GLU A 317 -11.30 1.14 3.16
N LEU A 318 -10.06 1.56 3.47
CA LEU A 318 -9.46 1.40 4.79
C LEU A 318 -9.08 2.77 5.33
N ASN A 319 -9.45 3.04 6.56
CA ASN A 319 -9.07 4.23 7.29
C ASN A 319 -8.03 3.84 8.33
N LEU A 320 -6.82 4.37 8.20
CA LEU A 320 -5.71 4.16 9.12
C LEU A 320 -5.41 5.44 9.90
N SER A 321 -4.83 5.31 11.08
CA SER A 321 -4.21 6.44 11.77
C SER A 321 -2.93 6.89 11.06
N GLU A 322 -2.37 8.04 11.43
CA GLU A 322 -1.06 8.50 10.95
C GLU A 322 0.09 7.55 11.33
N SER A 323 -0.12 6.68 12.31
CA SER A 323 0.81 5.61 12.73
C SER A 323 0.43 4.24 12.16
N GLY A 324 -0.38 4.19 11.11
CA GLY A 324 -0.74 2.98 10.37
C GLY A 324 -1.71 2.03 11.08
N GLU A 325 -2.26 2.37 12.27
CA GLU A 325 -3.25 1.52 12.92
C GLU A 325 -4.56 1.52 12.16
N PHE A 326 -5.17 0.35 11.99
CA PHE A 326 -6.49 0.22 11.40
C PHE A 326 -7.55 0.85 12.31
N ILE A 327 -8.33 1.80 11.79
CA ILE A 327 -9.43 2.46 12.51
C ILE A 327 -10.77 1.84 12.11
N SER A 328 -11.05 1.85 10.82
CA SER A 328 -12.29 1.34 10.24
C SER A 328 -12.10 1.06 8.76
N GLY A 329 -13.06 0.38 8.14
CA GLY A 329 -13.03 0.15 6.71
C GLY A 329 -14.41 -0.11 6.12
N LYS A 330 -14.42 -0.32 4.80
CA LYS A 330 -15.61 -0.73 4.06
C LYS A 330 -15.24 -1.63 2.89
N ILE A 331 -16.01 -2.70 2.71
CA ILE A 331 -15.95 -3.56 1.54
C ILE A 331 -17.01 -3.09 0.54
N HIS A 332 -16.57 -2.53 -0.58
CA HIS A 332 -17.44 -2.30 -1.73
C HIS A 332 -17.33 -3.50 -2.66
N SER A 333 -18.40 -4.26 -2.78
CA SER A 333 -18.40 -5.43 -3.67
C SER A 333 -18.51 -5.01 -5.12
N ILE A 334 -17.63 -5.56 -5.95
CA ILE A 334 -17.76 -5.51 -7.42
C ILE A 334 -17.96 -6.90 -8.00
N ARG A 335 -18.45 -6.93 -9.22
CA ARG A 335 -18.41 -8.09 -10.11
C ARG A 335 -17.92 -7.67 -11.47
N GLN A 336 -17.25 -8.55 -12.15
CA GLN A 336 -16.92 -8.36 -13.55
C GLN A 336 -18.06 -8.87 -14.43
N ILE A 337 -18.33 -8.22 -15.54
CA ILE A 337 -19.42 -8.53 -16.47
C ILE A 337 -18.88 -8.78 -17.89
N GLY A 338 -19.60 -9.62 -18.65
CA GLY A 338 -19.20 -9.96 -20.01
C GLY A 338 -17.79 -10.53 -20.06
N GLU A 339 -16.94 -9.91 -20.88
CA GLU A 339 -15.54 -10.29 -21.07
C GLU A 339 -14.60 -9.74 -19.98
N GLY A 340 -15.11 -8.92 -19.04
CA GLY A 340 -14.37 -8.29 -17.96
C GLY A 340 -14.84 -6.86 -17.68
N GLY A 341 -14.14 -6.21 -16.75
CA GLY A 341 -14.45 -4.86 -16.29
C GLY A 341 -15.38 -4.84 -15.06
N PRO A 342 -14.97 -4.11 -14.00
CA PRO A 342 -15.65 -4.10 -12.72
C PRO A 342 -16.89 -3.18 -12.73
N VAL A 343 -17.99 -3.69 -12.21
CA VAL A 343 -19.18 -2.89 -11.88
C VAL A 343 -19.60 -3.16 -10.44
N PRO A 344 -20.22 -2.19 -9.74
CA PRO A 344 -20.76 -2.42 -8.40
C PRO A 344 -21.70 -3.62 -8.36
N ASP A 345 -21.52 -4.51 -7.39
CA ASP A 345 -22.37 -5.69 -7.21
C ASP A 345 -23.47 -5.46 -6.18
N LYS A 346 -24.71 -5.23 -6.65
CA LYS A 346 -25.88 -5.02 -5.77
C LYS A 346 -26.22 -6.22 -4.86
N TYR A 347 -25.66 -7.40 -5.16
CA TYR A 347 -25.87 -8.60 -4.35
C TYR A 347 -24.81 -8.79 -3.27
N HIS A 348 -23.79 -7.92 -3.23
CA HIS A 348 -22.71 -7.91 -2.23
C HIS A 348 -21.98 -9.26 -2.11
N ARG A 349 -21.70 -9.93 -3.24
CA ARG A 349 -21.15 -11.30 -3.23
C ARG A 349 -19.76 -11.35 -2.64
N ALA A 350 -18.87 -10.42 -3.03
CA ALA A 350 -17.51 -10.38 -2.49
C ALA A 350 -17.52 -10.10 -0.97
N LEU A 351 -18.36 -9.19 -0.50
CA LEU A 351 -18.56 -8.93 0.93
C LEU A 351 -18.98 -10.20 1.68
N LYS A 352 -20.01 -10.89 1.16
CA LYS A 352 -20.54 -12.11 1.78
C LYS A 352 -19.48 -13.20 1.87
N GLU A 353 -18.70 -13.38 0.80
CA GLU A 353 -17.65 -14.38 0.76
C GLU A 353 -16.51 -14.03 1.70
N ILE A 354 -15.98 -12.80 1.67
CA ILE A 354 -14.91 -12.36 2.56
C ILE A 354 -15.34 -12.51 4.03
N LYS A 355 -16.56 -12.06 4.36
CA LYS A 355 -17.10 -12.21 5.72
C LYS A 355 -17.14 -13.68 6.16
N LYS A 356 -17.70 -14.56 5.31
CA LYS A 356 -17.78 -15.99 5.57
C LYS A 356 -16.40 -16.60 5.79
N LEU A 357 -15.45 -16.36 4.86
CA LEU A 357 -14.09 -16.88 4.96
C LEU A 357 -13.35 -16.35 6.19
N THR A 358 -13.56 -15.08 6.56
CA THR A 358 -12.97 -14.51 7.78
C THR A 358 -13.47 -15.24 9.03
N GLU A 359 -14.77 -15.53 9.11
CA GLU A 359 -15.36 -16.25 10.23
C GLU A 359 -14.94 -17.72 10.27
N GLU A 360 -14.78 -18.38 9.11
CA GLU A 360 -14.43 -19.81 9.00
C GLU A 360 -12.92 -20.06 9.21
N ASP A 361 -12.06 -19.28 8.56
CA ASP A 361 -10.61 -19.53 8.51
C ASP A 361 -9.84 -18.87 9.67
N LEU A 362 -10.40 -17.76 10.22
CA LEU A 362 -9.77 -16.92 11.24
C LEU A 362 -10.73 -16.65 12.41
N PRO A 363 -11.19 -17.69 13.13
CA PRO A 363 -12.13 -17.49 14.24
C PRO A 363 -11.58 -16.61 15.37
N GLU A 364 -10.25 -16.45 15.45
CA GLU A 364 -9.57 -15.54 16.38
C GLU A 364 -9.57 -14.08 15.92
N CYS A 365 -9.97 -13.79 14.69
CA CYS A 365 -9.97 -12.43 14.13
C CYS A 365 -11.02 -11.56 14.84
N THR A 366 -10.59 -10.39 15.32
CA THR A 366 -11.47 -9.48 16.06
C THR A 366 -12.24 -8.50 15.17
N LEU A 367 -12.08 -8.56 13.84
CA LEU A 367 -12.84 -7.71 12.93
C LEU A 367 -14.33 -8.04 12.96
N LYS A 368 -15.15 -6.99 12.94
CA LYS A 368 -16.61 -7.09 12.73
C LYS A 368 -16.95 -6.57 11.35
N ILE A 369 -17.49 -7.45 10.50
CA ILE A 369 -17.90 -7.11 9.14
C ILE A 369 -19.42 -7.03 9.08
N GLY A 370 -19.95 -5.81 8.91
CA GLY A 370 -21.37 -5.53 8.82
C GLY A 370 -21.98 -6.00 7.49
N ALA A 371 -23.29 -6.17 7.45
CA ALA A 371 -24.02 -6.54 6.24
C ALA A 371 -23.97 -5.46 5.13
N ASP A 372 -23.68 -4.22 5.50
CA ASP A 372 -23.49 -3.08 4.61
C ASP A 372 -22.04 -2.93 4.11
N GLY A 373 -21.16 -3.84 4.54
CA GLY A 373 -19.73 -3.84 4.23
C GLY A 373 -18.84 -3.05 5.17
N THR A 374 -19.39 -2.39 6.19
CA THR A 374 -18.59 -1.69 7.20
C THR A 374 -17.69 -2.68 7.94
N ILE A 375 -16.42 -2.32 8.14
CA ILE A 375 -15.46 -3.08 8.93
C ILE A 375 -15.05 -2.25 10.13
N THR A 376 -15.17 -2.84 11.32
CA THR A 376 -14.77 -2.22 12.59
C THR A 376 -13.94 -3.20 13.43
N ARG A 377 -13.19 -2.67 14.40
CA ARG A 377 -12.58 -3.50 15.43
C ARG A 377 -13.65 -4.05 16.35
N GLY A 378 -13.62 -5.33 16.66
CA GLY A 378 -14.35 -5.90 17.80
C GLY A 378 -13.66 -5.52 19.12
N GLU A 379 -14.36 -5.71 20.22
CA GLU A 379 -13.75 -5.59 21.54
C GLU A 379 -12.74 -6.73 21.73
N GLU A 380 -11.51 -6.42 22.15
CA GLU A 380 -10.59 -7.44 22.63
C GLU A 380 -11.16 -8.02 23.92
N GLU A 381 -11.43 -9.32 23.95
CA GLU A 381 -11.72 -9.99 25.21
C GLU A 381 -10.51 -9.78 26.14
N LYS A 382 -10.70 -8.99 27.19
CA LYS A 382 -9.71 -8.84 28.25
C LYS A 382 -9.53 -10.22 28.91
N LYS A 383 -8.47 -10.92 28.49
CA LYS A 383 -8.01 -12.13 29.16
C LYS A 383 -7.26 -11.78 30.44
#